data_2914aafc72044807043214858b18e44e
#
_entry.id   2914aafc72044807043214858b18e44e
#
_cell.length_a   1.000
_cell.length_b   1.000
_cell.length_c   1.000
_cell.angle_alpha   90.00
_cell.angle_beta   90.00
_cell.angle_gamma   90.00
#
_symmetry.space_group_name_H-M   'P 1'
#
loop_
_entity.id
_entity.type
_entity.pdbx_description
1 polymer ?
#
loop_
_entity_poly.entity_id
_entity_poly.type
_entity_poly.pdbx_seq_one_letter_code
_entity_poly.pdbx_strand_id
1 'polypeptide(L)'
;SRRQRQMCIRDRGIPIGGYTKLVEHLLEGIEVRLNTDYLEQKEELDKLAETVVYTGPIDAYFGYSLGALEYRSVRFETEVLDIPNFQGNAAVNYTDRETPWTRIIEHKWFEFGKDEQGQDLPKTVISREYSSEWKPGDEPYYPVNDEKNGALYAEYKRLADTEKNVIFGGRLAEYRYYDMDAVIASALKKSEEVL
;
A
#
# COMPACT_ATOMS: atom_id res chain seq x y z
N SER A 1 -7.14 16.06 -21.65
CA SER A 1 -8.40 16.66 -21.16
C SER A 1 -8.12 17.57 -19.96
N ARG A 2 -9.01 18.54 -19.67
CA ARG A 2 -8.86 19.42 -18.48
C ARG A 2 -8.75 18.65 -17.17
N ARG A 3 -9.40 17.50 -17.05
CA ARG A 3 -9.36 16.63 -15.86
C ARG A 3 -7.98 15.98 -15.64
N GLN A 4 -7.33 15.52 -16.71
CA GLN A 4 -5.95 14.99 -16.62
C GLN A 4 -4.92 16.07 -16.27
N ARG A 5 -5.06 17.29 -16.77
CA ARG A 5 -4.18 18.41 -16.38
C ARG A 5 -4.35 18.81 -14.92
N GLN A 6 -5.55 18.76 -14.36
CA GLN A 6 -5.79 19.06 -12.94
C GLN A 6 -5.19 17.96 -12.03
N MET A 7 -5.29 16.69 -12.40
CA MET A 7 -4.67 15.59 -11.64
C MET A 7 -3.14 15.62 -11.64
N CYS A 8 -2.51 16.10 -12.73
CA CYS A 8 -1.04 16.10 -12.84
C CYS A 8 -0.36 17.35 -12.27
N ILE A 9 -1.07 18.45 -12.05
CA ILE A 9 -0.45 19.75 -11.75
C ILE A 9 -0.72 20.22 -10.31
N ARG A 10 -1.78 19.78 -9.65
CA ARG A 10 -2.18 20.41 -8.40
C ARG A 10 -1.74 19.72 -7.13
N ASP A 11 -1.69 18.37 -7.08
CA ASP A 11 -1.77 17.73 -5.78
C ASP A 11 -0.93 16.47 -5.63
N ARG A 12 0.21 16.36 -6.32
CA ARG A 12 1.13 15.25 -6.14
C ARG A 12 2.44 15.75 -5.55
N GLY A 13 2.74 15.27 -4.38
CA GLY A 13 3.99 15.51 -3.68
C GLY A 13 4.43 14.26 -2.96
N ILE A 14 5.71 14.21 -2.66
CA ILE A 14 6.29 13.22 -1.76
C ILE A 14 6.73 13.98 -0.53
N PRO A 15 6.43 13.49 0.69
CA PRO A 15 6.86 14.14 1.91
C PRO A 15 8.39 14.28 1.94
N ILE A 16 8.88 15.44 2.34
CA ILE A 16 10.32 15.63 2.57
C ILE A 16 10.76 14.69 3.70
N GLY A 17 11.77 13.87 3.43
CA GLY A 17 12.22 12.83 4.36
C GLY A 17 11.44 11.51 4.26
N GLY A 18 10.55 11.38 3.27
CA GLY A 18 9.87 10.14 2.92
C GLY A 18 8.61 9.85 3.73
N TYR A 19 7.91 8.80 3.32
CA TYR A 19 6.63 8.40 3.94
C TYR A 19 6.80 7.83 5.35
N THR A 20 7.95 7.26 5.68
CA THR A 20 8.21 6.75 7.04
C THR A 20 8.09 7.85 8.08
N LYS A 21 8.72 9.01 7.84
CA LYS A 21 8.60 10.16 8.74
C LYS A 21 7.16 10.71 8.84
N LEU A 22 6.42 10.69 7.73
CA LEU A 22 5.01 11.08 7.76
C LEU A 22 4.20 10.16 8.68
N VAL A 23 4.40 8.84 8.55
CA VAL A 23 3.71 7.84 9.39
C VAL A 23 4.15 7.94 10.84
N GLU A 24 5.44 8.13 11.12
CA GLU A 24 5.96 8.36 12.47
C GLU A 24 5.29 9.55 13.14
N HIS A 25 5.13 10.68 12.44
CA HIS A 25 4.43 11.85 12.99
C HIS A 25 2.93 11.58 13.22
N LEU A 26 2.27 10.81 12.35
CA LEU A 26 0.86 10.43 12.55
C LEU A 26 0.67 9.52 13.75
N LEU A 27 1.69 8.75 14.11
CA LEU A 27 1.67 7.81 15.23
C LEU A 27 2.28 8.40 16.51
N GLU A 28 2.62 9.68 16.52
CA GLU A 28 3.20 10.32 17.72
C GLU A 28 2.27 10.19 18.93
N GLY A 29 2.80 9.64 20.01
CA GLY A 29 2.03 9.37 21.23
C GLY A 29 1.17 8.10 21.21
N ILE A 30 1.22 7.32 20.12
CA ILE A 30 0.52 6.05 19.99
C ILE A 30 1.52 4.90 20.16
N GLU A 31 1.17 3.87 20.95
CA GLU A 31 1.99 2.67 21.08
C GLU A 31 2.03 1.89 19.75
N VAL A 32 3.24 1.64 19.26
CA VAL A 32 3.46 0.86 18.03
C VAL A 32 4.18 -0.44 18.36
N ARG A 33 3.62 -1.57 17.94
CA ARG A 33 4.23 -2.90 18.08
C ARG A 33 4.58 -3.43 16.70
N LEU A 34 5.86 -3.43 16.38
CA LEU A 34 6.39 -4.02 15.14
C LEU A 34 6.52 -5.55 15.27
N ASN A 35 6.60 -6.23 14.13
CA ASN A 35 6.72 -7.70 14.05
C ASN A 35 5.64 -8.44 14.83
N THR A 36 4.43 -7.87 14.85
CA THR A 36 3.27 -8.43 15.55
C THR A 36 2.19 -8.71 14.52
N ASP A 37 1.91 -9.98 14.26
CA ASP A 37 0.78 -10.40 13.44
C ASP A 37 -0.48 -10.46 14.31
N TYR A 38 -1.46 -9.62 13.96
CA TYR A 38 -2.72 -9.56 14.70
C TYR A 38 -3.49 -10.87 14.65
N LEU A 39 -3.52 -11.55 13.49
CA LEU A 39 -4.29 -12.79 13.36
C LEU A 39 -3.69 -13.95 14.14
N GLU A 40 -2.36 -13.99 14.28
CA GLU A 40 -1.67 -14.98 15.12
C GLU A 40 -1.88 -14.74 16.61
N GLN A 41 -2.05 -13.47 17.03
CA GLN A 41 -2.16 -13.07 18.43
C GLN A 41 -3.53 -12.47 18.77
N LYS A 42 -4.55 -12.77 17.97
CA LYS A 42 -5.88 -12.15 18.03
C LYS A 42 -6.50 -12.21 19.43
N GLU A 43 -6.48 -13.36 20.08
CA GLU A 43 -7.11 -13.55 21.40
C GLU A 43 -6.47 -12.68 22.50
N GLU A 44 -5.19 -12.36 22.38
CA GLU A 44 -4.47 -11.50 23.34
C GLU A 44 -4.65 -10.04 23.01
N LEU A 45 -4.57 -9.67 21.73
CA LEU A 45 -4.66 -8.30 21.28
C LEU A 45 -6.09 -7.75 21.41
N ASP A 46 -7.10 -8.55 21.19
CA ASP A 46 -8.51 -8.16 21.39
C ASP A 46 -8.83 -7.73 22.85
N LYS A 47 -8.03 -8.16 23.82
CA LYS A 47 -8.21 -7.76 25.22
C LYS A 47 -7.67 -6.36 25.52
N LEU A 48 -6.90 -5.78 24.61
CA LEU A 48 -6.25 -4.49 24.81
C LEU A 48 -7.12 -3.31 24.41
N ALA A 49 -8.18 -3.53 23.62
CA ALA A 49 -9.04 -2.46 23.12
C ALA A 49 -10.50 -2.92 23.01
N GLU A 50 -11.43 -1.99 23.17
CA GLU A 50 -12.87 -2.25 23.02
C GLU A 50 -13.26 -2.34 21.54
N THR A 51 -12.51 -1.69 20.66
CA THR A 51 -12.74 -1.66 19.23
C THR A 51 -11.42 -1.88 18.49
N VAL A 52 -11.45 -2.74 17.48
CA VAL A 52 -10.32 -3.05 16.61
C VAL A 52 -10.58 -2.44 15.24
N VAL A 53 -9.61 -1.70 14.70
CA VAL A 53 -9.61 -1.29 13.29
C VAL A 53 -8.72 -2.25 12.52
N TYR A 54 -9.33 -3.13 11.73
CA TYR A 54 -8.62 -4.12 10.95
C TYR A 54 -8.44 -3.65 9.50
N THR A 55 -7.20 -3.58 9.04
CA THR A 55 -6.85 -3.11 7.70
C THR A 55 -6.20 -4.17 6.81
N GLY A 56 -6.02 -5.38 7.33
CA GLY A 56 -5.52 -6.54 6.59
C GLY A 56 -6.55 -7.15 5.63
N PRO A 57 -6.19 -8.22 4.89
CA PRO A 57 -7.12 -8.91 3.99
C PRO A 57 -8.34 -9.45 4.73
N ILE A 58 -9.54 -9.13 4.24
CA ILE A 58 -10.80 -9.52 4.90
C ILE A 58 -10.98 -11.04 4.94
N ASP A 59 -10.59 -11.74 3.89
CA ASP A 59 -10.66 -13.20 3.80
C ASP A 59 -9.73 -13.88 4.81
N ALA A 60 -8.54 -13.31 5.04
CA ALA A 60 -7.61 -13.79 6.07
C ALA A 60 -8.20 -13.63 7.48
N TYR A 61 -8.90 -12.51 7.77
CA TYR A 61 -9.58 -12.31 9.05
C TYR A 61 -10.56 -13.44 9.38
N PHE A 62 -11.28 -13.93 8.37
CA PHE A 62 -12.23 -15.05 8.50
C PHE A 62 -11.61 -16.42 8.21
N GLY A 63 -10.28 -16.54 8.24
CA GLY A 63 -9.57 -17.81 8.03
C GLY A 63 -9.83 -18.44 6.67
N TYR A 64 -10.09 -17.61 5.64
CA TYR A 64 -10.41 -18.06 4.27
C TYR A 64 -11.61 -19.00 4.18
N SER A 65 -12.56 -18.91 5.11
CA SER A 65 -13.70 -19.83 5.26
C SER A 65 -14.61 -19.92 4.04
N LEU A 66 -14.65 -18.88 3.20
CA LEU A 66 -15.40 -18.85 1.94
C LEU A 66 -14.50 -18.99 0.70
N GLY A 67 -13.20 -19.14 0.89
CA GLY A 67 -12.18 -19.16 -0.17
C GLY A 67 -11.33 -17.88 -0.18
N ALA A 68 -10.22 -17.93 -0.89
CA ALA A 68 -9.29 -16.80 -1.00
C ALA A 68 -9.74 -15.81 -2.07
N LEU A 69 -9.65 -14.52 -1.75
CA LEU A 69 -9.75 -13.44 -2.71
C LEU A 69 -8.45 -13.35 -3.54
N GLU A 70 -8.57 -12.95 -4.78
CA GLU A 70 -7.43 -12.86 -5.68
C GLU A 70 -6.85 -11.45 -5.70
N TYR A 71 -5.52 -11.39 -5.77
CA TYR A 71 -4.79 -10.13 -5.83
C TYR A 71 -3.80 -10.17 -7.00
N ARG A 72 -3.28 -9.01 -7.35
CA ARG A 72 -2.07 -8.88 -8.17
C ARG A 72 -0.93 -8.44 -7.26
N SER A 73 0.25 -8.94 -7.55
CA SER A 73 1.47 -8.59 -6.85
C SER A 73 2.49 -7.96 -7.78
N VAL A 74 3.53 -7.40 -7.21
CA VAL A 74 4.68 -6.91 -7.94
C VAL A 74 5.95 -7.43 -7.28
N ARG A 75 6.96 -7.66 -8.10
CA ARG A 75 8.28 -8.10 -7.68
C ARG A 75 9.31 -7.04 -8.08
N PHE A 76 10.24 -6.77 -7.19
CA PHE A 76 11.31 -5.80 -7.42
C PHE A 76 12.67 -6.49 -7.52
N GLU A 77 13.47 -6.02 -8.48
CA GLU A 77 14.91 -6.34 -8.55
C GLU A 77 15.68 -5.04 -8.36
N THR A 78 16.41 -4.95 -7.25
CA THR A 78 17.14 -3.75 -6.85
C THR A 78 18.62 -3.91 -7.11
N GLU A 79 19.26 -2.90 -7.70
CA GLU A 79 20.65 -2.87 -8.08
C GLU A 79 21.29 -1.53 -7.70
N VAL A 80 22.51 -1.60 -7.17
CA VAL A 80 23.34 -0.41 -6.90
C VAL A 80 24.28 -0.22 -8.09
N LEU A 81 24.22 0.96 -8.72
CA LEU A 81 25.04 1.31 -9.87
C LEU A 81 26.12 2.32 -9.47
N ASP A 82 27.35 2.10 -9.91
CA ASP A 82 28.48 2.99 -9.68
C ASP A 82 28.55 4.08 -10.77
N ILE A 83 27.41 4.75 -10.96
CA ILE A 83 27.21 5.89 -11.86
C ILE A 83 26.35 6.94 -11.17
N PRO A 84 26.57 8.24 -11.47
CA PRO A 84 25.84 9.31 -10.79
C PRO A 84 24.38 9.47 -11.24
N ASN A 85 24.01 8.90 -12.38
CA ASN A 85 22.67 9.06 -12.95
C ASN A 85 22.37 7.90 -13.92
N PHE A 86 21.24 7.28 -13.78
CA PHE A 86 20.75 6.23 -14.71
C PHE A 86 19.71 6.76 -15.69
N GLN A 87 18.63 7.35 -15.19
CA GLN A 87 17.51 7.82 -16.03
C GLN A 87 17.13 9.31 -15.80
N GLY A 88 17.69 9.94 -14.76
CA GLY A 88 17.45 11.36 -14.48
C GLY A 88 16.06 11.70 -13.96
N ASN A 89 15.29 10.69 -13.55
CA ASN A 89 13.94 10.83 -13.04
C ASN A 89 13.65 9.70 -12.03
N ALA A 90 12.81 9.99 -11.04
CA ALA A 90 12.48 9.05 -9.99
C ALA A 90 11.77 7.80 -10.51
N ALA A 91 10.90 7.91 -11.50
CA ALA A 91 10.16 6.77 -12.04
C ALA A 91 9.94 6.91 -13.56
N VAL A 92 10.23 5.84 -14.30
CA VAL A 92 9.97 5.72 -15.73
C VAL A 92 9.16 4.45 -15.97
N ASN A 93 7.99 4.59 -16.60
CA ASN A 93 7.13 3.46 -16.98
C ASN A 93 7.48 2.98 -18.38
N TYR A 94 7.47 1.66 -18.56
CA TYR A 94 7.71 0.98 -19.84
C TYR A 94 6.39 0.38 -20.32
N THR A 95 6.03 0.65 -21.57
CA THR A 95 4.75 0.23 -22.16
C THR A 95 4.90 -0.68 -23.37
N ASP A 96 6.14 -0.94 -23.78
CA ASP A 96 6.44 -1.85 -24.87
C ASP A 96 6.34 -3.32 -24.43
N ARG A 97 6.23 -4.23 -25.41
CA ARG A 97 6.07 -5.67 -25.17
C ARG A 97 7.37 -6.41 -24.88
N GLU A 98 8.49 -5.83 -25.25
CA GLU A 98 9.80 -6.48 -25.22
C GLU A 98 10.47 -6.29 -23.87
N THR A 99 10.10 -5.23 -23.14
CA THR A 99 10.61 -4.94 -21.80
C THR A 99 9.87 -5.76 -20.76
N PRO A 100 10.57 -6.61 -19.98
CA PRO A 100 9.90 -7.50 -19.02
C PRO A 100 9.47 -6.79 -17.73
N TRP A 101 9.98 -5.60 -17.42
CA TRP A 101 9.56 -4.77 -16.28
C TRP A 101 8.55 -3.71 -16.70
N THR A 102 7.68 -3.34 -15.79
CA THR A 102 6.67 -2.30 -16.01
C THR A 102 7.18 -0.91 -15.68
N ARG A 103 8.19 -0.83 -14.79
CA ARG A 103 8.75 0.43 -14.30
C ARG A 103 10.19 0.26 -13.86
N ILE A 104 10.98 1.33 -13.99
CA ILE A 104 12.24 1.49 -13.25
C ILE A 104 12.10 2.68 -12.31
N ILE A 105 12.46 2.47 -11.07
CA ILE A 105 12.55 3.48 -10.03
C ILE A 105 14.03 3.79 -9.81
N GLU A 106 14.43 5.05 -9.94
CA GLU A 106 15.74 5.54 -9.54
C GLU A 106 15.59 6.33 -8.24
N HIS A 107 15.89 5.70 -7.11
CA HIS A 107 15.48 6.13 -5.78
C HIS A 107 15.98 7.52 -5.38
N LYS A 108 17.22 7.88 -5.75
CA LYS A 108 17.81 9.17 -5.35
C LYS A 108 17.02 10.39 -5.85
N TRP A 109 16.27 10.26 -6.95
CA TRP A 109 15.54 11.40 -7.53
C TRP A 109 14.26 11.74 -6.75
N PHE A 110 13.84 10.94 -5.78
CA PHE A 110 12.81 11.34 -4.84
C PHE A 110 13.30 12.44 -3.88
N GLU A 111 14.61 12.55 -3.67
CA GLU A 111 15.27 13.55 -2.84
C GLU A 111 16.26 14.41 -3.66
N PHE A 112 15.96 14.64 -4.93
CA PHE A 112 16.71 15.50 -5.85
C PHE A 112 18.18 15.06 -6.07
N GLY A 113 18.51 13.79 -5.83
CA GLY A 113 19.84 13.25 -6.03
C GLY A 113 20.91 13.78 -5.08
N LYS A 114 20.52 14.36 -3.96
CA LYS A 114 21.40 14.98 -2.97
C LYS A 114 21.51 14.13 -1.71
N ASP A 115 22.63 14.26 -1.01
CA ASP A 115 22.80 13.77 0.36
C ASP A 115 22.29 14.81 1.38
N GLU A 116 22.39 14.49 2.66
CA GLU A 116 22.00 15.38 3.76
C GLU A 116 22.78 16.71 3.79
N GLN A 117 23.95 16.76 3.19
CA GLN A 117 24.81 17.94 3.06
C GLN A 117 24.54 18.71 1.76
N GLY A 118 23.58 18.26 0.94
CA GLY A 118 23.22 18.87 -0.33
C GLY A 118 24.20 18.60 -1.48
N GLN A 119 25.10 17.63 -1.32
CA GLN A 119 26.04 17.23 -2.36
C GLN A 119 25.43 16.17 -3.28
N ASP A 120 25.89 16.12 -4.53
CA ASP A 120 25.43 15.13 -5.48
C ASP A 120 25.88 13.72 -5.10
N LEU A 121 24.95 12.78 -5.04
CA LEU A 121 25.24 11.37 -4.78
C LEU A 121 26.00 10.76 -5.98
N PRO A 122 27.23 10.22 -5.78
CA PRO A 122 28.05 9.70 -6.87
C PRO A 122 27.56 8.36 -7.43
N LYS A 123 26.71 7.66 -6.69
CA LYS A 123 26.11 6.36 -7.06
C LYS A 123 24.59 6.49 -7.11
N THR A 124 23.95 5.54 -7.76
CA THR A 124 22.51 5.46 -7.77
C THR A 124 22.01 4.06 -7.49
N VAL A 125 20.78 3.96 -6.96
CA VAL A 125 20.07 2.70 -6.75
C VAL A 125 18.85 2.70 -7.67
N ILE A 126 18.69 1.64 -8.41
CA ILE A 126 17.52 1.41 -9.23
C ILE A 126 16.76 0.18 -8.78
N SER A 127 15.44 0.20 -8.92
CA SER A 127 14.58 -0.97 -8.76
C SER A 127 13.75 -1.17 -10.02
N ARG A 128 13.85 -2.37 -10.61
CA ARG A 128 12.98 -2.81 -11.72
C ARG A 128 11.75 -3.48 -11.14
N GLU A 129 10.57 -2.97 -11.47
CA GLU A 129 9.28 -3.50 -11.05
C GLU A 129 8.73 -4.46 -12.10
N TYR A 130 8.39 -5.66 -11.68
CA TYR A 130 7.76 -6.69 -12.52
C TYR A 130 6.37 -7.00 -12.01
N SER A 131 5.39 -7.07 -12.89
CA SER A 131 4.09 -7.66 -12.57
C SER A 131 4.26 -9.13 -12.23
N SER A 132 3.64 -9.58 -11.16
CA SER A 132 3.59 -11.00 -10.78
C SER A 132 2.18 -11.42 -10.38
N GLU A 133 1.87 -12.70 -10.62
CA GLU A 133 0.67 -13.29 -10.05
C GLU A 133 0.86 -13.44 -8.55
N TRP A 134 -0.17 -13.04 -7.80
CA TRP A 134 -0.17 -13.22 -6.36
C TRP A 134 -0.40 -14.68 -5.98
N LYS A 135 0.30 -15.14 -4.96
CA LYS A 135 0.11 -16.44 -4.31
C LYS A 135 -0.03 -16.24 -2.81
N PRO A 136 -0.68 -17.14 -2.08
CA PRO A 136 -0.73 -17.10 -0.63
C PRO A 136 0.69 -17.00 -0.03
N GLY A 137 0.91 -15.95 0.77
CA GLY A 137 2.22 -15.58 1.31
C GLY A 137 2.93 -14.43 0.60
N ASP A 138 2.49 -14.08 -0.61
CA ASP A 138 2.95 -12.86 -1.29
C ASP A 138 2.19 -11.64 -0.77
N GLU A 139 2.80 -10.48 -0.89
CA GLU A 139 2.15 -9.23 -0.53
C GLU A 139 1.04 -8.86 -1.52
N PRO A 140 -0.20 -8.61 -1.05
CA PRO A 140 -1.34 -8.29 -1.91
C PRO A 140 -1.33 -6.80 -2.27
N TYR A 141 -0.89 -6.45 -3.48
CA TYR A 141 -0.83 -5.04 -3.90
C TYR A 141 -2.17 -4.52 -4.43
N TYR A 142 -2.83 -5.28 -5.30
CA TYR A 142 -4.03 -4.82 -5.99
C TYR A 142 -5.11 -5.89 -5.99
N PRO A 143 -6.34 -5.57 -5.53
CA PRO A 143 -7.49 -6.46 -5.69
C PRO A 143 -7.80 -6.74 -7.17
N VAL A 144 -8.18 -7.96 -7.48
CA VAL A 144 -8.69 -8.33 -8.81
C VAL A 144 -10.18 -8.00 -8.87
N ASN A 145 -10.51 -6.92 -9.59
CA ASN A 145 -11.89 -6.42 -9.71
C ASN A 145 -12.63 -7.15 -10.85
N ASP A 146 -13.05 -8.38 -10.61
CA ASP A 146 -13.93 -9.15 -11.48
C ASP A 146 -15.22 -9.55 -10.75
N GLU A 147 -16.17 -10.13 -11.49
CA GLU A 147 -17.47 -10.55 -10.95
C GLU A 147 -17.33 -11.64 -9.88
N LYS A 148 -16.43 -12.60 -10.08
CA LYS A 148 -16.15 -13.70 -9.14
C LYS A 148 -15.67 -13.17 -7.79
N ASN A 149 -14.63 -12.36 -7.80
CA ASN A 149 -14.07 -11.79 -6.58
C ASN A 149 -15.00 -10.77 -5.93
N GLY A 150 -15.75 -10.01 -6.73
CA GLY A 150 -16.77 -9.09 -6.22
C GLY A 150 -17.90 -9.81 -5.49
N ALA A 151 -18.35 -10.96 -5.99
CA ALA A 151 -19.34 -11.80 -5.32
C ALA A 151 -18.79 -12.39 -4.02
N LEU A 152 -17.58 -12.93 -4.04
CA LEU A 152 -16.92 -13.49 -2.87
C LEU A 152 -16.69 -12.42 -1.79
N TYR A 153 -16.24 -11.23 -2.18
CA TYR A 153 -16.09 -10.11 -1.25
C TYR A 153 -17.42 -9.71 -0.61
N ALA A 154 -18.53 -9.69 -1.37
CA ALA A 154 -19.86 -9.37 -0.84
C ALA A 154 -20.30 -10.37 0.25
N GLU A 155 -19.90 -11.64 0.15
CA GLU A 155 -20.16 -12.64 1.21
C GLU A 155 -19.31 -12.34 2.47
N TYR A 156 -18.01 -12.07 2.31
CA TYR A 156 -17.15 -11.67 3.42
C TYR A 156 -17.62 -10.39 4.09
N LYS A 157 -18.06 -9.42 3.30
CA LYS A 157 -18.63 -8.18 3.84
C LYS A 157 -19.85 -8.44 4.71
N ARG A 158 -20.72 -9.38 4.34
CA ARG A 158 -21.87 -9.77 5.19
C ARG A 158 -21.41 -10.37 6.53
N LEU A 159 -20.34 -11.17 6.54
CA LEU A 159 -19.75 -11.65 7.79
C LEU A 159 -19.17 -10.48 8.61
N ALA A 160 -18.43 -9.58 7.96
CA ALA A 160 -17.85 -8.41 8.61
C ALA A 160 -18.92 -7.48 9.23
N ASP A 161 -20.07 -7.34 8.60
CA ASP A 161 -21.19 -6.53 9.11
C ASP A 161 -21.84 -7.16 10.38
N THR A 162 -21.51 -8.42 10.73
CA THR A 162 -21.94 -9.04 12.00
C THR A 162 -20.97 -8.83 13.15
N GLU A 163 -19.74 -8.45 12.87
CA GLU A 163 -18.71 -8.13 13.87
C GLU A 163 -19.05 -6.81 14.58
N LYS A 164 -19.26 -6.87 15.89
CA LYS A 164 -19.73 -5.69 16.64
C LYS A 164 -18.59 -4.72 17.02
N ASN A 165 -17.40 -5.28 17.24
CA ASN A 165 -16.27 -4.53 17.82
C ASN A 165 -15.11 -4.42 16.83
N VAL A 166 -15.35 -4.68 15.54
CA VAL A 166 -14.31 -4.61 14.51
C VAL A 166 -14.76 -3.70 13.37
N ILE A 167 -13.94 -2.75 13.05
CA ILE A 167 -14.10 -1.85 11.92
C ILE A 167 -13.17 -2.31 10.81
N PHE A 168 -13.73 -2.76 9.70
CA PHE A 168 -12.95 -3.11 8.53
C PHE A 168 -12.69 -1.86 7.68
N GLY A 169 -11.42 -1.55 7.42
CA GLY A 169 -11.01 -0.37 6.66
C GLY A 169 -9.75 -0.57 5.83
N GLY A 170 -9.49 0.36 4.92
CA GLY A 170 -8.32 0.31 4.05
C GLY A 170 -8.49 -0.62 2.85
N ARG A 171 -7.46 -0.66 2.01
CA ARG A 171 -7.49 -1.33 0.69
C ARG A 171 -7.84 -2.82 0.76
N LEU A 172 -7.27 -3.54 1.72
CA LEU A 172 -7.36 -5.00 1.80
C LEU A 172 -8.64 -5.44 2.49
N ALA A 173 -9.04 -4.79 3.58
CA ALA A 173 -10.28 -5.12 4.27
C ALA A 173 -11.53 -4.66 3.50
N GLU A 174 -11.45 -3.60 2.71
CA GLU A 174 -12.53 -3.15 1.84
C GLU A 174 -12.45 -3.75 0.42
N TYR A 175 -11.43 -4.58 0.16
CA TYR A 175 -11.16 -5.20 -1.14
C TYR A 175 -11.30 -4.21 -2.30
N ARG A 176 -10.70 -3.04 -2.16
CA ARG A 176 -10.88 -1.93 -3.08
C ARG A 176 -9.57 -1.26 -3.45
N TYR A 177 -9.42 -0.92 -4.71
CA TYR A 177 -8.31 -0.09 -5.13
C TYR A 177 -8.51 1.34 -4.63
N TYR A 178 -7.58 1.79 -3.78
CA TYR A 178 -7.51 3.17 -3.29
C TYR A 178 -6.16 3.78 -3.64
N ASP A 179 -6.17 5.00 -4.16
CA ASP A 179 -5.01 5.89 -4.05
C ASP A 179 -4.92 6.45 -2.62
N MET A 180 -3.80 7.06 -2.25
CA MET A 180 -3.56 7.52 -0.88
C MET A 180 -4.61 8.51 -0.38
N ASP A 181 -5.02 9.46 -1.23
CA ASP A 181 -6.06 10.44 -0.92
C ASP A 181 -7.41 9.76 -0.64
N ALA A 182 -7.77 8.78 -1.44
CA ALA A 182 -9.03 8.05 -1.29
C ALA A 182 -9.06 7.18 -0.01
N VAL A 183 -7.94 6.52 0.35
CA VAL A 183 -7.88 5.73 1.58
C VAL A 183 -7.91 6.62 2.82
N ILE A 184 -7.24 7.78 2.78
CA ILE A 184 -7.28 8.76 3.87
C ILE A 184 -8.71 9.31 4.04
N ALA A 185 -9.38 9.69 2.95
CA ALA A 185 -10.76 10.15 3.00
C ALA A 185 -11.71 9.08 3.57
N SER A 186 -11.52 7.81 3.20
CA SER A 186 -12.29 6.68 3.78
C SER A 186 -12.04 6.52 5.27
N ALA A 187 -10.78 6.64 5.72
CA ALA A 187 -10.43 6.55 7.14
C ALA A 187 -11.04 7.71 7.96
N LEU A 188 -10.96 8.94 7.47
CA LEU A 188 -11.55 10.10 8.12
C LEU A 188 -13.07 9.95 8.27
N LYS A 189 -13.75 9.52 7.20
CA LYS A 189 -15.19 9.28 7.26
C LYS A 189 -15.56 8.21 8.29
N LYS A 190 -14.82 7.11 8.36
CA LYS A 190 -15.06 6.06 9.35
C LYS A 190 -14.80 6.54 10.79
N SER A 191 -13.80 7.38 11.00
CA SER A 191 -13.54 7.95 12.32
C SER A 191 -14.66 8.87 12.80
N GLU A 192 -15.27 9.65 11.90
CA GLU A 192 -16.44 10.48 12.21
C GLU A 192 -17.70 9.66 12.57
N GLU A 193 -17.82 8.44 12.05
CA GLU A 193 -18.95 7.54 12.34
C GLU A 193 -18.81 6.82 13.69
N VAL A 194 -17.59 6.76 14.26
CA VAL A 194 -17.25 6.01 15.48
C VAL A 194 -17.01 6.90 16.69
N LEU A 195 -16.56 8.12 16.47
CA LEU A 195 -16.33 9.15 17.49
C LEU A 195 -17.58 9.98 17.75
#